data_32c7ada6c234be34d71bc12a5c310dcf
#
_entry.id   32c7ada6c234be34d71bc12a5c310dcf
#
_cell.length_a   1.000
_cell.length_b   1.000
_cell.length_c   1.000
_cell.angle_alpha   90.00
_cell.angle_beta   90.00
_cell.angle_gamma   90.00
#
_symmetry.space_group_name_H-M   'P 1'
#
loop_
_entity.id
_entity.type
_entity.pdbx_description
1 polymer ?
#
loop_
_entity_poly.entity_id
_entity_poly.type
_entity_poly.pdbx_seq_one_letter_code
_entity_poly.pdbx_strand_id
1 'polypeptide(L)'
;MKYLLMFCTAPEDKTRWNAMSQAELGQLFARVETWQEANASRISFRGYRLQGPDAATTVRQIQSGKPLVTDGPFVEAHEVISGFLIAEVTDLDEALAMAKSFPACSTCEIRPVLE
;
A
#
# COMPACT_ATOMS: atom_id res chain seq x y z
N MET A 1 14.44 2.65 13.41
CA MET A 1 13.53 1.49 13.31
C MET A 1 12.87 1.47 11.94
N LYS A 2 12.72 0.30 11.40
CA LYS A 2 12.10 0.13 10.08
C LYS A 2 10.67 -0.36 10.21
N TYR A 3 9.79 0.25 9.44
CA TYR A 3 8.38 -0.12 9.35
C TYR A 3 7.99 -0.30 7.90
N LEU A 4 7.22 -1.35 7.62
CA LEU A 4 6.55 -1.50 6.35
C LEU A 4 5.23 -0.73 6.43
N LEU A 5 5.02 0.18 5.49
CA LEU A 5 3.75 0.87 5.31
C LEU A 5 3.05 0.23 4.12
N MET A 6 1.89 -0.36 4.38
CA MET A 6 1.06 -0.99 3.35
C MET A 6 -0.16 -0.12 3.10
N PHE A 7 -0.24 0.44 1.91
CA PHE A 7 -1.35 1.29 1.52
C PHE A 7 -2.47 0.42 0.97
N CYS A 8 -3.63 0.50 1.58
CA CYS A 8 -4.78 -0.36 1.26
C CYS A 8 -5.88 0.46 0.60
N THR A 9 -6.51 -0.15 -0.41
CA THR A 9 -7.58 0.45 -1.19
C THR A 9 -8.89 -0.26 -0.87
N ALA A 10 -9.90 0.49 -0.47
CA ALA A 10 -11.27 0.02 -0.29
C ALA A 10 -12.11 0.34 -1.54
N PRO A 11 -13.28 -0.32 -1.73
CA PRO A 11 -14.18 0.02 -2.82
C PRO A 11 -14.57 1.50 -2.88
N GLU A 12 -14.71 2.15 -1.72
CA GLU A 12 -15.04 3.57 -1.61
C GLU A 12 -13.95 4.45 -2.24
N ASP A 13 -12.68 4.06 -2.09
CA ASP A 13 -11.56 4.76 -2.72
C ASP A 13 -11.66 4.69 -4.24
N LYS A 14 -11.93 3.50 -4.78
CA LYS A 14 -12.11 3.32 -6.23
C LYS A 14 -13.28 4.12 -6.77
N THR A 15 -14.39 4.13 -6.05
CA THR A 15 -15.56 4.91 -6.43
C THR A 15 -15.21 6.39 -6.52
N ARG A 16 -14.49 6.89 -5.53
CA ARG A 16 -14.05 8.29 -5.50
C ARG A 16 -13.11 8.60 -6.67
N TRP A 17 -12.13 7.74 -6.93
CA TRP A 17 -11.19 7.95 -8.02
C TRP A 17 -11.86 7.88 -9.39
N ASN A 18 -12.79 6.95 -9.58
CA ASN A 18 -13.53 6.81 -10.84
C ASN A 18 -14.43 8.00 -11.13
N ALA A 19 -14.83 8.74 -10.10
CA ALA A 19 -15.61 9.97 -10.25
C ALA A 19 -14.76 11.20 -10.55
N MET A 20 -13.43 11.08 -10.45
CA MET A 20 -12.52 12.19 -10.70
C MET A 20 -12.27 12.41 -12.19
N SER A 21 -12.12 13.67 -12.58
CA SER A 21 -11.61 14.04 -13.89
C SER A 21 -10.11 13.70 -14.00
N GLN A 22 -9.58 13.72 -15.23
CA GLN A 22 -8.14 13.52 -15.44
C GLN A 22 -7.32 14.60 -14.71
N ALA A 23 -7.82 15.84 -14.68
CA ALA A 23 -7.15 16.93 -13.97
C ALA A 23 -7.10 16.67 -12.46
N GLU A 24 -8.21 16.19 -11.90
CA GLU A 24 -8.30 15.87 -10.47
C GLU A 24 -7.38 14.70 -10.10
N LEU A 25 -7.33 13.67 -10.94
CA LEU A 25 -6.41 12.53 -10.75
C LEU A 25 -4.95 13.00 -10.81
N GLY A 26 -4.62 13.88 -11.77
CA GLY A 26 -3.28 14.46 -11.86
C GLY A 26 -2.90 15.24 -10.62
N GLN A 27 -3.84 15.97 -10.03
CA GLN A 27 -3.61 16.68 -8.78
C GLN A 27 -3.39 15.72 -7.61
N LEU A 28 -4.12 14.62 -7.57
CA LEU A 28 -3.94 13.59 -6.55
C LEU A 28 -2.54 12.98 -6.63
N PHE A 29 -2.10 12.59 -7.83
CA PHE A 29 -0.75 12.06 -8.05
C PHE A 29 0.33 13.08 -7.68
N ALA A 30 0.11 14.36 -7.99
CA ALA A 30 1.03 15.43 -7.60
C ALA A 30 1.14 15.53 -6.07
N ARG A 31 0.03 15.38 -5.35
CA ARG A 31 0.05 15.36 -3.88
C ARG A 31 0.81 14.17 -3.32
N VAL A 32 0.71 13.00 -3.95
CA VAL A 32 1.50 11.82 -3.56
C VAL A 32 2.98 12.08 -3.75
N GLU A 33 3.39 12.66 -4.89
CA GLU A 33 4.78 13.04 -5.12
C GLU A 33 5.28 14.04 -4.08
N THR A 34 4.50 15.05 -3.79
CA THR A 34 4.85 16.03 -2.75
C THR A 34 5.02 15.37 -1.38
N TRP A 35 4.13 14.42 -1.05
CA TRP A 35 4.23 13.64 0.18
C TRP A 35 5.52 12.81 0.21
N GLN A 36 5.87 12.16 -0.90
CA GLN A 36 7.10 11.37 -1.01
C GLN A 36 8.35 12.25 -0.86
N GLU A 37 8.36 13.43 -1.48
CA GLU A 37 9.46 14.37 -1.35
C GLU A 37 9.60 14.89 0.08
N ALA A 38 8.48 15.24 0.70
CA ALA A 38 8.47 15.71 2.09
C ALA A 38 8.97 14.65 3.08
N ASN A 39 8.81 13.38 2.77
CA ASN A 39 9.21 12.26 3.61
C ASN A 39 10.46 11.54 3.11
N ALA A 40 11.17 12.09 2.13
CA ALA A 40 12.28 11.41 1.47
C ALA A 40 13.37 10.95 2.45
N SER A 41 13.65 11.74 3.48
CA SER A 41 14.65 11.39 4.50
C SER A 41 14.22 10.24 5.41
N ARG A 42 12.93 9.93 5.44
CA ARG A 42 12.35 8.85 6.25
C ARG A 42 12.06 7.58 5.45
N ILE A 43 12.16 7.64 4.14
CA ILE A 43 11.87 6.50 3.27
C ILE A 43 13.18 5.83 2.90
N SER A 44 13.39 4.59 3.39
CA SER A 44 14.57 3.81 3.06
C SER A 44 14.39 2.97 1.80
N PHE A 45 13.15 2.64 1.46
CA PHE A 45 12.80 1.95 0.23
C PHE A 45 11.45 2.46 -0.26
N ARG A 46 11.41 3.00 -1.47
CA ARG A 46 10.21 3.65 -2.01
C ARG A 46 9.08 2.67 -2.33
N GLY A 47 9.39 1.38 -2.48
CA GLY A 47 8.42 0.37 -2.81
C GLY A 47 7.81 0.52 -4.18
N TYR A 48 6.61 -0.02 -4.33
CA TYR A 48 5.91 -0.03 -5.61
C TYR A 48 4.41 0.11 -5.42
N ARG A 49 3.74 0.64 -6.43
CA ARG A 49 2.30 0.42 -6.60
C ARG A 49 2.09 -0.95 -7.21
N LEU A 50 1.04 -1.63 -6.76
CA LEU A 50 0.68 -2.95 -7.27
C LEU A 50 -0.49 -2.83 -8.24
N GLN A 51 -0.55 -3.74 -9.21
CA GLN A 51 -1.77 -3.92 -10.01
C GLN A 51 -2.89 -4.42 -9.10
N GLY A 52 -4.13 -4.30 -9.58
CA GLY A 52 -5.28 -4.73 -8.82
C GLY A 52 -5.29 -6.23 -8.49
N PRO A 53 -6.12 -6.65 -7.53
CA PRO A 53 -6.15 -8.04 -7.08
C PRO A 53 -6.53 -9.03 -8.17
N ASP A 54 -7.18 -8.59 -9.24
CA ASP A 54 -7.51 -9.44 -10.40
C ASP A 54 -6.26 -10.00 -11.09
N ALA A 55 -5.13 -9.31 -10.97
CA ALA A 55 -3.86 -9.74 -11.54
C ALA A 55 -3.07 -10.66 -10.62
N ALA A 56 -3.55 -10.92 -9.40
CA ALA A 56 -2.85 -11.71 -8.41
C ALA A 56 -2.88 -13.20 -8.73
N THR A 57 -1.82 -13.88 -8.33
CA THR A 57 -1.74 -15.35 -8.34
C THR A 57 -1.27 -15.78 -6.96
N THR A 58 -1.94 -16.75 -6.38
CA THR A 58 -1.64 -17.25 -5.03
C THR A 58 -1.16 -18.69 -5.08
N VAL A 59 -0.07 -18.98 -4.38
CA VAL A 59 0.46 -20.33 -4.21
C VAL A 59 0.32 -20.73 -2.76
N ARG A 60 -0.34 -21.86 -2.49
CA ARG A 60 -0.44 -22.45 -1.16
C ARG A 60 0.34 -23.75 -1.10
N GLN A 61 1.20 -23.88 -0.11
CA GLN A 61 1.89 -25.11 0.19
C GLN A 61 0.96 -25.99 1.04
N ILE A 62 0.71 -27.21 0.58
CA ILE A 62 -0.08 -28.18 1.33
C ILE A 62 0.85 -29.30 1.81
N GLN A 63 0.63 -29.78 3.04
CA GLN A 63 1.53 -30.72 3.70
C GLN A 63 1.70 -32.05 2.95
N SER A 64 0.66 -32.52 2.27
CA SER A 64 0.58 -33.87 1.73
C SER A 64 0.72 -33.94 0.22
N GLY A 65 1.06 -32.84 -0.46
CA GLY A 65 1.04 -32.91 -1.90
C GLY A 65 1.68 -31.71 -2.60
N LYS A 66 1.26 -31.49 -3.82
CA LYS A 66 1.77 -30.39 -4.65
C LYS A 66 1.24 -29.05 -4.17
N PRO A 67 2.03 -27.99 -4.34
CA PRO A 67 1.52 -26.63 -4.10
C PRO A 67 0.25 -26.37 -4.91
N LEU A 68 -0.70 -25.68 -4.28
CA LEU A 68 -1.92 -25.25 -4.94
C LEU A 68 -1.73 -23.83 -5.48
N VAL A 69 -1.95 -23.65 -6.78
CA VAL A 69 -1.88 -22.35 -7.44
C VAL A 69 -3.27 -21.93 -7.83
N THR A 70 -3.68 -20.73 -7.42
CA THR A 70 -4.99 -20.17 -7.73
C THR A 70 -4.86 -18.75 -8.25
N ASP A 71 -5.78 -18.34 -9.12
CA ASP A 71 -5.93 -16.95 -9.51
C ASP A 71 -6.56 -16.15 -8.38
N GLY A 72 -6.11 -14.93 -8.23
CA GLY A 72 -6.63 -14.03 -7.23
C GLY A 72 -5.77 -13.94 -5.97
N PRO A 73 -6.14 -13.04 -5.07
CA PRO A 73 -5.38 -12.80 -3.85
C PRO A 73 -5.53 -13.93 -2.84
N PHE A 74 -4.56 -14.03 -1.93
CA PHE A 74 -4.54 -15.00 -0.85
C PHE A 74 -5.80 -14.95 0.01
N VAL A 75 -6.26 -13.76 0.33
CA VAL A 75 -7.48 -13.51 1.09
C VAL A 75 -8.36 -12.57 0.30
N GLU A 76 -9.64 -12.92 0.14
CA GLU A 76 -10.63 -11.97 -0.36
C GLU A 76 -10.97 -11.02 0.78
N ALA A 77 -10.61 -9.77 0.59
CA ALA A 77 -10.79 -8.74 1.59
C ALA A 77 -11.52 -7.54 0.99
N HIS A 78 -12.24 -6.83 1.84
CA HIS A 78 -12.87 -5.57 1.48
C HIS A 78 -11.83 -4.53 1.06
N GLU A 79 -10.72 -4.48 1.79
CA GLU A 79 -9.57 -3.63 1.47
C GLU A 79 -8.43 -4.48 0.93
N VAL A 80 -7.78 -4.01 -0.13
CA VAL A 80 -6.68 -4.73 -0.77
C VAL A 80 -5.41 -3.89 -0.72
N ILE A 81 -4.27 -4.55 -0.58
CA ILE A 81 -2.97 -3.88 -0.60
C ILE A 81 -2.70 -3.39 -2.02
N SER A 82 -2.53 -2.08 -2.17
CA SER A 82 -2.31 -1.44 -3.46
C SER A 82 -0.92 -0.87 -3.63
N GLY A 83 -0.13 -0.81 -2.57
CA GLY A 83 1.24 -0.33 -2.60
C GLY A 83 1.90 -0.47 -1.25
N PHE A 84 3.21 -0.29 -1.23
CA PHE A 84 3.97 -0.37 0.01
C PHE A 84 5.27 0.44 -0.09
N LEU A 85 5.81 0.78 1.06
CA LEU A 85 7.16 1.32 1.20
C LEU A 85 7.77 0.91 2.53
N ILE A 86 9.06 1.11 2.68
CA ILE A 86 9.74 0.93 3.96
C ILE A 86 10.19 2.30 4.47
N ALA A 87 9.74 2.63 5.68
CA ALA A 87 10.16 3.83 6.38
C ALA A 87 11.22 3.47 7.43
N GLU A 88 12.22 4.31 7.53
CA GLU A 88 13.21 4.25 8.61
C GLU A 88 13.06 5.50 9.45
N VAL A 89 12.57 5.32 10.67
CA VAL A 89 12.14 6.40 11.56
C VAL A 89 12.56 6.10 12.98
N THR A 90 12.42 7.09 13.84
CA THR A 90 12.83 6.98 15.24
C THR A 90 11.91 6.05 16.03
N ASP A 91 10.60 6.14 15.78
CA ASP A 91 9.58 5.42 16.54
C ASP A 91 8.29 5.27 15.74
N LEU A 92 7.32 4.59 16.34
CA LEU A 92 6.01 4.38 15.72
C LEU A 92 5.25 5.69 15.50
N ASP A 93 5.38 6.66 16.40
CA ASP A 93 4.69 7.94 16.27
C ASP A 93 5.08 8.67 14.99
N GLU A 94 6.36 8.60 14.62
CA GLU A 94 6.84 9.18 13.36
C GLU A 94 6.27 8.46 12.15
N ALA A 95 6.20 7.12 12.19
CA ALA A 95 5.56 6.33 11.13
C ALA A 95 4.07 6.63 11.02
N LEU A 96 3.39 6.78 12.16
CA LEU A 96 1.97 7.16 12.20
C LEU A 96 1.74 8.53 11.56
N ALA A 97 2.60 9.50 11.83
CA ALA A 97 2.50 10.82 11.21
C ALA A 97 2.62 10.74 9.70
N MET A 98 3.53 9.90 9.19
CA MET A 98 3.65 9.66 7.75
C MET A 98 2.36 9.08 7.17
N ALA A 99 1.84 8.04 7.78
CA ALA A 99 0.64 7.36 7.29
C ALA A 99 -0.58 8.27 7.32
N LYS A 100 -0.76 9.06 8.39
CA LYS A 100 -1.88 9.98 8.54
C LYS A 100 -1.90 11.08 7.47
N SER A 101 -0.74 11.46 6.97
CA SER A 101 -0.62 12.52 5.96
C SER A 101 -0.65 12.01 4.53
N PHE A 102 -0.71 10.70 4.30
CA PHE A 102 -0.74 10.13 2.95
C PHE A 102 -2.07 10.47 2.26
N PRO A 103 -2.04 11.08 1.05
CA PRO A 103 -3.25 11.67 0.47
C PRO A 103 -4.13 10.73 -0.35
N ALA A 104 -3.68 9.52 -0.71
CA ALA A 104 -4.28 8.78 -1.81
C ALA A 104 -5.17 7.60 -1.41
N CYS A 105 -5.09 7.11 -0.18
CA CYS A 105 -5.95 6.01 0.26
C CYS A 105 -6.42 6.21 1.69
N SER A 106 -7.47 5.49 2.06
CA SER A 106 -8.13 5.67 3.35
C SER A 106 -7.52 4.81 4.46
N THR A 107 -6.74 3.78 4.10
CA THR A 107 -6.19 2.84 5.08
C THR A 107 -4.72 2.59 4.80
N CYS A 108 -3.93 2.62 5.86
CA CYS A 108 -2.52 2.25 5.82
C CYS A 108 -2.23 1.35 7.02
N GLU A 109 -1.76 0.14 6.76
CA GLU A 109 -1.27 -0.73 7.82
C GLU A 109 0.22 -0.49 8.01
N ILE A 110 0.64 -0.33 9.25
CA ILE A 110 2.04 -0.13 9.61
C ILE A 110 2.51 -1.35 10.38
N ARG A 111 3.59 -1.95 9.92
CA ARG A 111 4.12 -3.16 10.57
C ARG A 111 5.61 -3.05 10.78
N PRO A 112 6.12 -3.26 12.02
CA PRO A 112 7.56 -3.28 12.25
C PRO A 112 8.24 -4.36 11.42
N VAL A 113 9.39 -4.04 10.86
CA VAL A 113 10.21 -5.00 10.14
C VAL A 113 11.04 -5.79 11.16
N LEU A 114 11.07 -7.08 11.00
CA LEU A 114 11.90 -7.97 11.81
C LEU A 114 13.35 -7.84 11.35
N GLU A 115 14.20 -7.36 12.22
CA GLU A 115 15.63 -7.17 11.93
C GLU A 115 16.52 -8.13 12.70
#